data_4c3930299534db043edece08cb1d7953
#
_entry.id   4c3930299534db043edece08cb1d7953
#
_cell.length_a   1.000
_cell.length_b   1.000
_cell.length_c   1.000
_cell.angle_alpha   90.00
_cell.angle_beta   90.00
_cell.angle_gamma   90.00
#
_symmetry.space_group_name_H-M   'P 1'
#
loop_
_entity.id
_entity.type
_entity.pdbx_description
1 polymer ?
#
loop_
_entity_poly.entity_id
_entity_poly.type
_entity_poly.pdbx_seq_one_letter_code
_entity_poly.pdbx_strand_id
1 'polypeptide(L)'
;LHPRLHGADVLGFIEREQAALRDLRTWWLRWGKRYYLRGLRARLNGTRSPRPRPKCVALRSHIRLLPDGRVPVCQFNTETVGSLRDQTLSDVWQGGAARAARRWVDACVGCWAECEVMPSALYSGDILHS
;
A
#
# COMPACT_ATOMS: atom_id res chain seq x y z
N LEU A 1 -19.16 -15.71 10.52
CA LEU A 1 -18.68 -14.90 11.65
C LEU A 1 -17.19 -15.15 11.81
N HIS A 2 -16.37 -14.23 11.29
CA HIS A 2 -14.93 -14.29 11.57
C HIS A 2 -14.68 -14.02 13.04
N PRO A 3 -13.89 -14.84 13.76
CA PRO A 3 -13.49 -14.53 15.11
C PRO A 3 -12.78 -13.17 15.08
N ARG A 4 -13.17 -12.27 15.98
CA ARG A 4 -12.50 -10.98 16.15
C ARG A 4 -11.06 -11.26 16.57
N LEU A 5 -10.11 -11.00 15.68
CA LEU A 5 -8.70 -11.04 16.03
C LEU A 5 -8.46 -9.98 17.11
N HIS A 6 -8.11 -10.41 18.31
CA HIS A 6 -7.72 -9.50 19.36
C HIS A 6 -6.34 -8.91 19.03
N GLY A 7 -6.11 -7.64 19.38
CA GLY A 7 -4.85 -6.95 19.07
C GLY A 7 -3.61 -7.70 19.60
N ALA A 8 -3.73 -8.43 20.71
CA ALA A 8 -2.67 -9.28 21.24
C ALA A 8 -2.28 -10.42 20.28
N ASP A 9 -3.25 -11.05 19.61
CA ASP A 9 -3.00 -12.14 18.66
C ASP A 9 -2.23 -11.63 17.42
N VAL A 10 -2.55 -10.41 16.99
CA VAL A 10 -1.88 -9.77 15.85
C VAL A 10 -0.45 -9.36 16.21
N LEU A 11 -0.22 -8.84 17.41
CA LEU A 11 1.14 -8.52 17.87
C LEU A 11 2.01 -9.77 18.00
N GLY A 12 1.48 -10.86 18.55
CA GLY A 12 2.17 -12.14 18.61
C GLY A 12 2.48 -12.72 17.22
N PHE A 13 1.58 -12.52 16.25
CA PHE A 13 1.85 -12.86 14.86
C PHE A 13 3.02 -12.04 14.30
N ILE A 14 3.02 -10.72 14.49
CA ILE A 14 4.10 -9.83 14.02
C ILE A 14 5.45 -10.23 14.61
N GLU A 15 5.49 -10.61 15.88
CA GLU A 15 6.73 -11.05 16.54
C GLU A 15 7.27 -12.36 15.93
N ARG A 16 6.41 -13.33 15.65
CA ARG A 16 6.79 -14.56 14.95
C ARG A 16 7.31 -14.28 13.53
N GLU A 17 6.62 -13.42 12.78
CA GLU A 17 7.06 -13.00 11.44
C GLU A 17 8.40 -12.27 11.49
N GLN A 18 8.63 -11.41 12.49
CA GLN A 18 9.92 -10.73 12.67
C GLN A 18 11.06 -11.70 13.00
N ALA A 19 10.80 -12.74 13.79
CA ALA A 19 11.78 -13.78 14.07
C ALA A 19 12.12 -14.58 12.80
N ALA A 20 11.11 -14.97 12.03
CA ALA A 20 11.26 -15.71 10.77
C ALA A 20 12.00 -14.92 9.66
N LEU A 21 12.14 -13.59 9.80
CA LEU A 21 12.93 -12.80 8.83
C LEU A 21 14.40 -13.24 8.74
N ARG A 22 14.93 -13.88 9.77
CA ARG A 22 16.31 -14.38 9.79
C ARG A 22 16.54 -15.48 8.74
N ASP A 23 15.48 -16.23 8.44
CA ASP A 23 15.50 -17.38 7.51
C ASP A 23 15.35 -16.95 6.05
N LEU A 24 14.97 -15.69 5.78
CA LEU A 24 14.92 -15.16 4.43
C LEU A 24 16.31 -15.00 3.86
N ARG A 25 16.63 -15.77 2.81
CA ARG A 25 17.94 -15.73 2.13
C ARG A 25 18.22 -14.39 1.45
N THR A 26 17.17 -13.70 1.02
CA THR A 26 17.24 -12.51 0.18
C THR A 26 17.19 -11.24 1.03
N TRP A 27 18.27 -10.49 1.09
CA TRP A 27 18.41 -9.33 1.99
C TRP A 27 17.39 -8.22 1.74
N TRP A 28 17.02 -7.94 0.47
CA TRP A 28 16.02 -6.90 0.16
C TRP A 28 14.59 -7.30 0.57
N LEU A 29 14.24 -8.59 0.45
CA LEU A 29 12.96 -9.10 0.97
C LEU A 29 12.91 -8.97 2.50
N ARG A 30 14.00 -9.31 3.17
CA ARG A 30 14.14 -9.15 4.62
C ARG A 30 13.97 -7.69 5.03
N TRP A 31 14.58 -6.78 4.30
CA TRP A 31 14.52 -5.36 4.57
C TRP A 31 13.11 -4.80 4.33
N GLY A 32 12.49 -5.07 3.19
CA GLY A 32 11.12 -4.67 2.88
C GLY A 32 10.10 -5.22 3.88
N LYS A 33 10.20 -6.50 4.23
CA LYS A 33 9.32 -7.11 5.22
C LYS A 33 9.50 -6.50 6.62
N ARG A 34 10.74 -6.19 7.01
CA ARG A 34 11.03 -5.50 8.27
C ARG A 34 10.40 -4.11 8.31
N TYR A 35 10.52 -3.35 7.22
CA TYR A 35 9.86 -2.06 7.07
C TYR A 35 8.35 -2.19 7.28
N TYR A 36 7.72 -3.13 6.56
CA TYR A 36 6.27 -3.37 6.64
C TYR A 36 5.82 -3.75 8.06
N LEU A 37 6.44 -4.75 8.66
CA LEU A 37 6.06 -5.24 9.99
C LEU A 37 6.27 -4.18 11.09
N ARG A 38 7.32 -3.37 10.97
CA ARG A 38 7.57 -2.26 11.91
C ARG A 38 6.47 -1.20 11.84
N GLY A 39 6.05 -0.82 10.65
CA GLY A 39 4.96 0.13 10.47
C GLY A 39 3.60 -0.42 10.90
N LEU A 40 3.34 -1.72 10.67
CA LEU A 40 2.13 -2.39 11.13
C LEU A 40 2.06 -2.39 12.66
N ARG A 41 3.15 -2.75 13.34
CA ARG A 41 3.26 -2.73 14.80
C ARG A 41 3.01 -1.33 15.38
N ALA A 42 3.62 -0.31 14.78
CA ALA A 42 3.44 1.08 15.22
C ALA A 42 1.97 1.51 15.16
N ARG A 43 1.24 1.09 14.11
CA ARG A 43 -0.19 1.41 13.96
C ARG A 43 -1.07 0.68 14.97
N LEU A 44 -0.80 -0.58 15.23
CA LEU A 44 -1.55 -1.37 16.21
C LEU A 44 -1.36 -0.84 17.64
N ASN A 45 -0.17 -0.35 17.95
CA ASN A 45 0.14 0.25 19.24
C ASN A 45 -0.35 1.70 19.39
N GLY A 46 -1.05 2.24 18.37
CA GLY A 46 -1.47 3.64 18.38
C GLY A 46 -0.30 4.64 18.34
N THR A 47 0.92 4.16 18.21
CA THR A 47 2.11 5.00 18.14
C THR A 47 2.16 5.65 16.77
N ARG A 48 2.00 6.97 16.72
CA ARG A 48 2.31 7.72 15.51
C ARG A 48 3.80 7.58 15.26
N SER A 49 4.16 6.92 14.16
CA SER A 49 5.56 6.90 13.73
C SER A 49 6.04 8.37 13.60
N PRO A 50 7.18 8.73 14.19
CA PRO A 50 7.76 10.07 14.00
C PRO A 50 8.16 10.30 12.53
N ARG A 51 8.15 9.27 11.71
CA ARG A 51 8.46 9.36 10.28
C ARG A 51 7.20 9.62 9.46
N PRO A 52 7.33 10.44 8.40
CA PRO A 52 6.25 10.58 7.45
C PRO A 52 5.85 9.19 6.92
N ARG A 53 4.57 8.97 6.79
CA ARG A 53 4.05 7.78 6.12
C ARG A 53 4.50 7.84 4.67
N PRO A 54 4.82 6.73 3.99
CA PRO A 54 5.15 6.83 2.59
C PRO A 54 3.99 7.49 1.87
N LYS A 55 4.30 8.49 1.04
CA LYS A 55 3.30 9.16 0.21
C LYS A 55 2.69 8.12 -0.72
N CYS A 56 1.37 8.00 -0.75
CA CYS A 56 0.69 7.07 -1.63
C CYS A 56 0.99 7.41 -3.10
N VAL A 57 1.31 6.39 -3.89
CA VAL A 57 1.67 6.52 -5.31
C VAL A 57 0.68 5.82 -6.24
N ALA A 58 -0.50 5.46 -5.75
CA ALA A 58 -1.57 4.93 -6.58
C ALA A 58 -1.89 5.89 -7.73
N LEU A 59 -2.13 5.37 -8.93
CA LEU A 59 -2.32 6.14 -10.18
C LEU A 59 -1.15 7.09 -10.55
N ARG A 60 0.01 6.99 -9.88
CA ARG A 60 1.22 7.73 -10.20
C ARG A 60 2.35 6.82 -10.70
N SER A 61 2.57 5.69 -10.04
CA SER A 61 3.59 4.71 -10.41
C SER A 61 3.01 3.37 -10.86
N HIS A 62 1.76 3.12 -10.54
CA HIS A 62 1.07 1.89 -10.94
C HIS A 62 -0.43 2.13 -11.11
N ILE A 63 -1.07 1.23 -11.83
CA ILE A 63 -2.53 1.12 -11.92
C ILE A 63 -2.95 -0.26 -11.45
N ARG A 64 -4.19 -0.35 -11.02
CA ARG A 64 -4.87 -1.61 -10.76
C ARG A 64 -5.87 -1.86 -11.89
N LEU A 65 -5.89 -3.08 -12.41
CA LEU A 65 -6.84 -3.49 -13.43
C LEU A 65 -7.74 -4.59 -12.84
N LEU A 66 -9.03 -4.40 -12.91
CA LEU A 66 -10.00 -5.41 -12.51
C LEU A 66 -10.25 -6.39 -13.67
N PRO A 67 -10.72 -7.62 -13.38
CA PRO A 67 -10.99 -8.62 -14.41
C PRO A 67 -12.00 -8.17 -15.48
N ASP A 68 -12.88 -7.24 -15.13
CA ASP A 68 -13.87 -6.64 -16.03
C ASP A 68 -13.33 -5.45 -16.84
N GLY A 69 -12.03 -5.17 -16.78
CA GLY A 69 -11.37 -4.10 -17.52
C GLY A 69 -11.45 -2.72 -16.86
N ARG A 70 -12.13 -2.57 -15.74
CA ARG A 70 -12.20 -1.30 -15.00
C ARG A 70 -10.90 -1.00 -14.27
N VAL A 71 -10.58 0.29 -14.19
CA VAL A 71 -9.40 0.80 -13.48
C VAL A 71 -9.88 1.59 -12.25
N PRO A 72 -9.85 1.00 -11.03
CA PRO A 72 -10.18 1.71 -9.80
C PRO A 72 -9.04 2.63 -9.36
N VAL A 73 -9.34 3.57 -8.47
CA VAL A 73 -8.34 4.48 -7.88
C VAL A 73 -7.26 3.69 -7.11
N CYS A 74 -7.68 2.81 -6.22
CA CYS A 74 -6.81 1.90 -5.47
C CYS A 74 -7.62 0.70 -4.94
N GLN A 75 -7.04 -0.12 -4.09
CA GLN A 75 -7.73 -1.28 -3.52
C GLN A 75 -8.89 -0.90 -2.58
N PHE A 76 -8.81 0.23 -1.92
CA PHE A 76 -9.78 0.67 -0.91
C PHE A 76 -10.76 1.71 -1.45
N ASN A 77 -10.36 2.43 -2.49
CA ASN A 77 -11.26 3.31 -3.23
C ASN A 77 -11.54 2.67 -4.59
N THR A 78 -12.71 2.08 -4.70
CA THR A 78 -13.18 1.35 -5.90
C THR A 78 -13.82 2.24 -6.95
N GLU A 79 -13.82 3.57 -6.74
CA GLU A 79 -14.22 4.53 -7.76
C GLU A 79 -13.40 4.31 -9.02
N THR A 80 -14.08 4.25 -10.17
CA THR A 80 -13.46 3.90 -11.44
C THR A 80 -12.99 5.15 -12.17
N VAL A 81 -11.73 5.17 -12.59
CA VAL A 81 -11.15 6.27 -13.37
C VAL A 81 -11.20 6.04 -14.89
N GLY A 82 -11.58 4.84 -15.31
CA GLY A 82 -11.77 4.46 -16.70
C GLY A 82 -11.86 2.94 -16.89
N SER A 83 -12.00 2.52 -18.12
CA SER A 83 -12.06 1.11 -18.50
C SER A 83 -11.23 0.84 -19.75
N LEU A 84 -10.39 -0.19 -19.71
CA LEU A 84 -9.61 -0.64 -20.85
C LEU A 84 -10.44 -1.43 -21.88
N ARG A 85 -11.75 -1.60 -21.64
CA ARG A 85 -12.66 -2.14 -22.67
C ARG A 85 -12.97 -1.11 -23.76
N ASP A 86 -13.04 0.16 -23.35
CA ASP A 86 -13.54 1.24 -24.21
C ASP A 86 -12.49 2.34 -24.45
N GLN A 87 -11.37 2.29 -23.72
CA GLN A 87 -10.33 3.31 -23.72
C GLN A 87 -8.94 2.69 -23.82
N THR A 88 -7.98 3.42 -24.38
CA THR A 88 -6.58 3.02 -24.27
C THR A 88 -6.04 3.30 -22.86
N LEU A 89 -4.96 2.62 -22.48
CA LEU A 89 -4.28 2.90 -21.21
C LEU A 89 -3.84 4.36 -21.12
N SER A 90 -3.39 4.95 -22.21
CA SER A 90 -3.01 6.36 -22.29
C SER A 90 -4.19 7.28 -21.99
N ASP A 91 -5.36 7.01 -22.57
CA ASP A 91 -6.58 7.81 -22.34
C ASP A 91 -7.02 7.76 -20.89
N VAL A 92 -7.04 6.57 -20.31
CA VAL A 92 -7.35 6.39 -18.88
C VAL A 92 -6.33 7.14 -18.01
N TRP A 93 -5.02 6.94 -18.28
CA TRP A 93 -3.94 7.53 -17.49
C TRP A 93 -3.93 9.05 -17.53
N GLN A 94 -4.18 9.64 -18.70
CA GLN A 94 -4.19 11.09 -18.93
C GLN A 94 -5.58 11.71 -18.76
N GLY A 95 -6.60 10.90 -18.55
CA GLY A 95 -8.00 11.33 -18.43
C GLY A 95 -8.27 12.26 -17.26
N GLY A 96 -9.35 13.03 -17.35
CA GLY A 96 -9.79 13.96 -16.30
C GLY A 96 -10.09 13.24 -14.99
N ALA A 97 -10.70 12.06 -15.05
CA ALA A 97 -11.00 11.22 -13.89
C ALA A 97 -9.73 10.79 -13.17
N ALA A 98 -8.70 10.32 -13.89
CA ALA A 98 -7.42 9.93 -13.30
C ALA A 98 -6.69 11.14 -12.68
N ARG A 99 -6.76 12.32 -13.31
CA ARG A 99 -6.20 13.56 -12.73
C ARG A 99 -6.91 13.99 -11.45
N ALA A 100 -8.25 13.88 -11.41
CA ALA A 100 -9.02 14.15 -10.20
C ALA A 100 -8.70 13.15 -9.09
N ALA A 101 -8.63 11.86 -9.42
CA ALA A 101 -8.28 10.81 -8.48
C ALA A 101 -6.86 10.98 -7.90
N ARG A 102 -5.89 11.43 -8.70
CA ARG A 102 -4.53 11.75 -8.19
C ARG A 102 -4.53 12.86 -7.14
N ARG A 103 -5.37 13.89 -7.29
CA ARG A 103 -5.53 14.92 -6.24
C ARG A 103 -6.08 14.33 -4.94
N TRP A 104 -7.05 13.42 -5.06
CA TRP A 104 -7.57 12.69 -3.92
C TRP A 104 -6.49 11.80 -3.26
N VAL A 105 -5.67 11.10 -4.06
CA VAL A 105 -4.54 10.30 -3.59
C VAL A 105 -3.51 11.15 -2.86
N ASP A 106 -3.23 12.37 -3.33
CA ASP A 106 -2.29 13.30 -2.69
C ASP A 106 -2.74 13.73 -1.29
N ALA A 107 -4.05 13.82 -1.07
CA ALA A 107 -4.64 14.15 0.22
C ALA A 107 -4.87 12.92 1.12
N CYS A 108 -4.69 11.71 0.59
CA CYS A 108 -4.96 10.47 1.30
C CYS A 108 -3.96 10.25 2.44
N VAL A 109 -4.49 9.98 3.63
CA VAL A 109 -3.68 9.67 4.82
C VAL A 109 -2.92 8.34 4.73
N GLY A 110 -3.14 7.60 3.63
CA GLY A 110 -2.52 6.31 3.37
C GLY A 110 -3.17 5.15 4.10
N CYS A 111 -2.97 3.97 3.55
CA CYS A 111 -3.29 2.68 4.17
C CYS A 111 -1.99 1.96 4.54
N TRP A 112 -2.12 0.81 5.24
CA TRP A 112 -0.97 -0.06 5.52
C TRP A 112 -1.20 -1.46 4.94
N ALA A 113 -1.82 -1.52 3.77
CA ALA A 113 -1.89 -2.75 2.99
C ALA A 113 -0.58 -2.94 2.22
N GLU A 114 -0.01 -4.13 2.28
CA GLU A 114 1.31 -4.42 1.69
C GLU A 114 1.36 -4.08 0.19
N CYS A 115 0.27 -4.34 -0.53
CA CYS A 115 0.14 -4.07 -1.97
C CYS A 115 0.15 -2.56 -2.33
N GLU A 116 -0.11 -1.68 -1.39
CA GLU A 116 -0.10 -0.22 -1.60
C GLU A 116 1.09 0.44 -0.88
N VAL A 117 1.43 -0.03 0.32
CA VAL A 117 2.49 0.59 1.11
C VAL A 117 3.88 0.28 0.55
N MET A 118 4.11 -0.92 0.02
CA MET A 118 5.43 -1.29 -0.51
C MET A 118 5.79 -0.51 -1.77
N PRO A 119 4.93 -0.41 -2.82
CA PRO A 119 5.18 0.49 -3.93
C PRO A 119 5.36 1.94 -3.48
N SER A 120 4.51 2.42 -2.56
CA SER A 120 4.61 3.78 -2.04
C SER A 120 5.95 4.05 -1.35
N ALA A 121 6.42 3.14 -0.51
CA ALA A 121 7.69 3.27 0.18
C ALA A 121 8.89 3.27 -0.77
N LEU A 122 8.84 2.44 -1.81
CA LEU A 122 9.89 2.35 -2.84
C LEU A 122 9.94 3.63 -3.69
N TYR A 123 8.80 4.04 -4.26
CA TYR A 123 8.75 5.18 -5.19
C TYR A 123 8.83 6.54 -4.50
N SER A 124 8.49 6.65 -3.21
CA SER A 124 8.72 7.87 -2.42
C SER A 124 10.13 7.93 -1.81
N GLY A 125 10.88 6.85 -1.85
CA GLY A 125 12.19 6.74 -1.19
C GLY A 125 12.12 6.55 0.34
N ASP A 126 10.92 6.47 0.92
CA ASP A 126 10.74 6.36 2.38
C ASP A 126 11.40 5.12 2.96
N ILE A 127 11.44 4.04 2.19
CA ILE A 127 12.08 2.78 2.58
C ILE A 127 13.60 2.93 2.84
N LEU A 128 14.25 3.92 2.24
CA LEU A 128 15.68 4.19 2.44
C LEU A 128 15.97 4.85 3.80
N HIS A 129 14.96 5.40 4.43
CA HIS A 129 15.06 6.10 5.71
C HIS A 129 14.56 5.26 6.90
N SER A 130 14.36 3.96 6.70
CA SER A 130 13.77 3.05 7.69
C SER A 130 14.80 2.26 8.50
#